data_9ff070d67c8be63818a13c4f557c2284
#
_entry.id   9ff070d67c8be63818a13c4f557c2284
#
_cell.length_a   1.000
_cell.length_b   1.000
_cell.length_c   1.000
_cell.angle_alpha   90.00
_cell.angle_beta   90.00
_cell.angle_gamma   90.00
#
_symmetry.space_group_name_H-M   'P 1'
#
loop_
_entity.id
_entity.type
_entity.pdbx_description
1 polymer ?
#
loop_
_entity_poly.entity_id
_entity_poly.type
_entity_poly.pdbx_seq_one_letter_code
_entity_poly.pdbx_strand_id
1 'polypeptide(L)'
;ILNLLLQIMDYGTLTDNNGRKTDFKNVILIMTTNAGAERMARETMGFTRQDHSDDDGDAINKLFAPEFRNRIDTMVRFQSLNEESVRRVVVKFILELELQLAEQNVVIEVDSRAISWFASQGYDHQMGARPMARFIREKLKTPLSDELLFGKLVKGGKVIVTESKGEIEIKIEPASARGKREATLATLNQ
;
A
#
# COMPACT_ATOMS: atom_id res chain seq x y z
N ILE A 1 11.80 -28.48 -6.84
CA ILE A 1 10.51 -27.76 -6.60
C ILE A 1 9.78 -27.53 -7.91
N LEU A 2 10.39 -27.02 -8.99
CA LEU A 2 9.74 -26.76 -10.28
C LEU A 2 9.12 -28.03 -10.89
N ASN A 3 9.78 -29.17 -10.81
CA ASN A 3 9.27 -30.45 -11.32
C ASN A 3 8.01 -30.92 -10.57
N LEU A 4 7.88 -30.63 -9.28
CA LEU A 4 6.66 -30.92 -8.50
C LEU A 4 5.51 -30.03 -8.94
N LEU A 5 5.78 -28.74 -9.23
CA LEU A 5 4.78 -27.82 -9.76
C LEU A 5 4.31 -28.24 -11.15
N LEU A 6 5.21 -28.71 -12.04
CA LEU A 6 4.84 -29.29 -13.34
C LEU A 6 3.90 -30.47 -13.17
N GLN A 7 4.19 -31.38 -12.24
CA GLN A 7 3.35 -32.54 -11.97
C GLN A 7 1.93 -32.11 -11.50
N ILE A 8 1.84 -31.07 -10.65
CA ILE A 8 0.55 -30.53 -10.22
C ILE A 8 -0.19 -29.91 -11.40
N MET A 9 0.48 -29.10 -12.23
CA MET A 9 -0.15 -28.45 -13.37
C MET A 9 -0.59 -29.42 -14.46
N ASP A 10 0.14 -30.53 -14.66
CA ASP A 10 -0.17 -31.53 -15.69
C ASP A 10 -1.25 -32.51 -15.25
N TYR A 11 -1.17 -33.00 -14.03
CA TYR A 11 -2.02 -34.11 -13.57
C TYR A 11 -3.05 -33.69 -12.51
N GLY A 12 -2.96 -32.47 -11.99
CA GLY A 12 -3.82 -32.03 -10.89
C GLY A 12 -3.62 -32.84 -9.62
N THR A 13 -2.51 -33.57 -9.49
CA THR A 13 -2.25 -34.43 -8.34
C THR A 13 -0.77 -34.46 -8.02
N LEU A 14 -0.45 -34.59 -6.73
CA LEU A 14 0.91 -34.79 -6.23
C LEU A 14 0.96 -36.04 -5.38
N THR A 15 1.99 -36.86 -5.59
CA THR A 15 2.27 -38.02 -4.76
C THR A 15 3.49 -37.75 -3.89
N ASP A 16 3.34 -37.91 -2.57
CA ASP A 16 4.44 -37.75 -1.63
C ASP A 16 5.40 -38.96 -1.66
N ASN A 17 6.52 -38.85 -0.93
CA ASN A 17 7.52 -39.91 -0.83
C ASN A 17 6.99 -41.20 -0.14
N ASN A 18 5.84 -41.09 0.55
CA ASN A 18 5.18 -42.21 1.22
C ASN A 18 4.07 -42.84 0.36
N GLY A 19 3.95 -42.40 -0.90
CA GLY A 19 2.96 -42.92 -1.83
C GLY A 19 1.55 -42.32 -1.64
N ARG A 20 1.35 -41.30 -0.79
CA ARG A 20 0.07 -40.65 -0.61
C ARG A 20 -0.17 -39.66 -1.75
N LYS A 21 -1.34 -39.81 -2.36
CA LYS A 21 -1.78 -38.96 -3.48
C LYS A 21 -2.70 -37.86 -2.98
N THR A 22 -2.35 -36.62 -3.31
CA THR A 22 -3.14 -35.42 -2.97
C THR A 22 -3.70 -34.80 -4.24
N ASP A 23 -4.97 -34.41 -4.23
CA ASP A 23 -5.68 -33.81 -5.37
C ASP A 23 -5.54 -32.28 -5.33
N PHE A 24 -5.13 -31.68 -6.46
CA PHE A 24 -4.94 -30.24 -6.68
C PHE A 24 -5.86 -29.69 -7.80
N LYS A 25 -6.84 -30.45 -8.29
CA LYS A 25 -7.68 -30.06 -9.43
C LYS A 25 -8.47 -28.77 -9.20
N ASN A 26 -8.81 -28.47 -7.94
CA ASN A 26 -9.58 -27.28 -7.56
C ASN A 26 -8.70 -26.21 -6.91
N VAL A 27 -7.40 -26.21 -7.19
CA VAL A 27 -6.43 -25.27 -6.61
C VAL A 27 -6.01 -24.23 -7.64
N ILE A 28 -6.02 -22.96 -7.27
CA ILE A 28 -5.41 -21.88 -8.04
C ILE A 28 -3.96 -21.72 -7.56
N LEU A 29 -3.02 -21.94 -8.45
CA LEU A 29 -1.59 -21.78 -8.16
C LEU A 29 -1.14 -20.36 -8.52
N ILE A 30 -0.72 -19.59 -7.52
CA ILE A 30 -0.19 -18.24 -7.70
C ILE A 30 1.29 -18.24 -7.32
N MET A 31 2.13 -17.80 -8.25
CA MET A 31 3.57 -17.67 -8.04
C MET A 31 3.98 -16.21 -8.17
N THR A 32 4.88 -15.75 -7.33
CA THR A 32 5.46 -14.40 -7.39
C THR A 32 6.97 -14.49 -7.59
N THR A 33 7.51 -13.59 -8.39
CA THR A 33 8.95 -13.46 -8.62
C THR A 33 9.33 -11.99 -8.75
N ASN A 34 10.56 -11.66 -8.38
CA ASN A 34 11.18 -10.36 -8.64
C ASN A 34 12.13 -10.40 -9.86
N ALA A 35 12.01 -11.43 -10.71
CA ALA A 35 12.82 -11.52 -11.92
C ALA A 35 12.61 -10.28 -12.81
N GLY A 36 13.69 -9.64 -13.23
CA GLY A 36 13.70 -8.40 -14.01
C GLY A 36 13.69 -7.11 -13.19
N ALA A 37 13.36 -7.13 -11.89
CA ALA A 37 13.32 -5.92 -11.06
C ALA A 37 14.66 -5.16 -10.98
N GLU A 38 15.78 -5.87 -10.94
CA GLU A 38 17.12 -5.25 -10.92
C GLU A 38 17.43 -4.48 -12.22
N ARG A 39 16.95 -4.96 -13.35
CA ARG A 39 17.12 -4.29 -14.65
C ARG A 39 16.27 -3.03 -14.70
N MET A 40 15.00 -3.09 -14.32
CA MET A 40 14.13 -1.93 -14.23
C MET A 40 14.70 -0.83 -13.32
N ALA A 41 15.37 -1.20 -12.23
CA ALA A 41 16.02 -0.24 -11.34
C ALA A 41 17.25 0.43 -11.96
N ARG A 42 18.00 -0.26 -12.82
CA ARG A 42 19.19 0.29 -13.52
C ARG A 42 18.81 1.23 -14.67
N GLU A 43 17.72 0.95 -15.36
CA GLU A 43 17.27 1.72 -16.53
C GLU A 43 16.72 3.09 -16.15
N THR A 44 16.23 3.28 -14.93
CA THR A 44 15.80 4.59 -14.42
C THR A 44 16.95 5.60 -14.31
N MET A 45 18.21 5.16 -14.36
CA MET A 45 19.38 6.03 -14.34
C MET A 45 19.90 6.43 -15.73
N GLY A 46 19.32 5.92 -16.83
CA GLY A 46 19.75 6.20 -18.19
C GLY A 46 18.79 7.10 -18.95
N PHE A 47 19.31 8.09 -19.67
CA PHE A 47 18.60 9.16 -20.40
C PHE A 47 17.78 8.73 -21.63
N THR A 48 17.56 7.44 -21.88
CA THR A 48 16.83 6.94 -23.05
C THR A 48 15.63 6.12 -22.62
N ARG A 49 14.41 6.69 -22.79
CA ARG A 49 13.15 5.93 -22.82
C ARG A 49 13.18 5.05 -24.09
N GLN A 50 13.64 3.82 -23.98
CA GLN A 50 13.30 2.78 -24.96
C GLN A 50 12.14 1.98 -24.41
N ASP A 51 11.13 1.72 -25.24
CA ASP A 51 10.01 0.83 -24.93
C ASP A 51 10.55 -0.62 -24.83
N HIS A 52 10.84 -1.06 -23.60
CA HIS A 52 11.38 -2.39 -23.32
C HIS A 52 10.28 -3.38 -22.92
N SER A 53 9.18 -3.41 -23.69
CA SER A 53 8.15 -4.44 -23.52
C SER A 53 8.68 -5.88 -23.69
N ASP A 54 9.80 -6.04 -24.38
CA ASP A 54 10.40 -7.36 -24.70
C ASP A 54 11.45 -7.85 -23.69
N ASP A 55 12.10 -6.96 -22.94
CA ASP A 55 13.22 -7.31 -22.05
C ASP A 55 12.84 -8.12 -20.81
N ASP A 56 11.62 -7.92 -20.29
CA ASP A 56 11.14 -8.67 -19.13
C ASP A 56 10.77 -10.12 -19.51
N GLY A 57 10.36 -10.35 -20.76
CA GLY A 57 10.19 -11.67 -21.31
C GLY A 57 11.49 -12.48 -21.20
N ASP A 58 12.64 -11.84 -21.43
CA ASP A 58 13.95 -12.46 -21.35
C ASP A 58 14.36 -12.89 -19.93
N ALA A 59 13.98 -12.13 -18.90
CA ALA A 59 14.23 -12.51 -17.51
C ALA A 59 13.43 -13.76 -17.11
N ILE A 60 12.17 -13.82 -17.49
CA ILE A 60 11.29 -14.97 -17.28
C ILE A 60 11.77 -16.17 -18.11
N ASN A 61 12.19 -15.93 -19.37
CA ASN A 61 12.72 -16.94 -20.25
C ASN A 61 14.00 -17.61 -19.72
N LYS A 62 14.84 -16.86 -19.01
CA LYS A 62 16.05 -17.38 -18.36
C LYS A 62 15.75 -18.13 -17.06
N LEU A 63 14.70 -17.74 -16.34
CA LEU A 63 14.35 -18.33 -15.05
C LEU A 63 13.57 -19.63 -15.19
N PHE A 64 12.68 -19.70 -16.18
CA PHE A 64 11.79 -20.84 -16.38
C PHE A 64 12.01 -21.50 -17.74
N ALA A 65 12.16 -22.81 -17.72
CA ALA A 65 12.22 -23.59 -18.93
C ALA A 65 10.93 -23.41 -19.78
N PRO A 66 11.02 -23.56 -21.11
CA PRO A 66 9.86 -23.43 -22.00
C PRO A 66 8.67 -24.31 -21.59
N GLU A 67 8.96 -25.51 -21.13
CA GLU A 67 7.96 -26.48 -20.65
C GLU A 67 7.13 -25.93 -19.49
N PHE A 68 7.79 -25.27 -18.53
CA PHE A 68 7.12 -24.65 -17.39
C PHE A 68 6.27 -23.44 -17.81
N ARG A 69 6.82 -22.59 -18.69
CA ARG A 69 6.11 -21.40 -19.17
C ARG A 69 4.83 -21.72 -19.93
N ASN A 70 4.83 -22.82 -20.70
CA ASN A 70 3.66 -23.27 -21.47
C ASN A 70 2.51 -23.77 -20.58
N ARG A 71 2.73 -23.93 -19.27
CA ARG A 71 1.71 -24.33 -18.29
C ARG A 71 1.15 -23.17 -17.49
N ILE A 72 1.69 -21.97 -17.67
CA ILE A 72 1.20 -20.76 -17.00
C ILE A 72 0.05 -20.18 -17.82
N ASP A 73 -1.14 -20.11 -17.24
CA ASP A 73 -2.31 -19.55 -17.90
C ASP A 73 -2.19 -18.05 -18.12
N THR A 74 -1.66 -17.32 -17.12
CA THR A 74 -1.56 -15.87 -17.16
C THR A 74 -0.34 -15.37 -16.38
N MET A 75 0.38 -14.43 -16.97
CA MET A 75 1.44 -13.68 -16.31
C MET A 75 1.01 -12.23 -16.11
N VAL A 76 1.00 -11.78 -14.87
CA VAL A 76 0.66 -10.41 -14.51
C VAL A 76 1.93 -9.65 -14.14
N ARG A 77 2.19 -8.58 -14.87
CA ARG A 77 3.33 -7.70 -14.62
C ARG A 77 2.90 -6.54 -13.71
N PHE A 78 3.62 -6.34 -12.61
CA PHE A 78 3.45 -5.19 -11.75
C PHE A 78 4.45 -4.11 -12.15
N GLN A 79 3.94 -2.97 -12.58
CA GLN A 79 4.73 -1.79 -12.95
C GLN A 79 5.01 -0.93 -11.71
N SER A 80 6.01 -0.04 -11.82
CA SER A 80 6.22 1.02 -10.84
C SER A 80 4.98 1.89 -10.72
N LEU A 81 4.68 2.35 -9.50
CA LEU A 81 3.53 3.22 -9.27
C LEU A 81 3.75 4.58 -9.91
N ASN A 82 2.77 5.06 -10.67
CA ASN A 82 2.73 6.44 -11.13
C ASN A 82 2.33 7.37 -9.98
N GLU A 83 2.53 8.68 -10.16
CA GLU A 83 2.25 9.69 -9.14
C GLU A 83 0.79 9.63 -8.63
N GLU A 84 -0.17 9.43 -9.52
CA GLU A 84 -1.59 9.32 -9.15
C GLU A 84 -1.84 8.10 -8.25
N SER A 85 -1.23 6.96 -8.58
CA SER A 85 -1.34 5.74 -7.76
C SER A 85 -0.69 5.92 -6.39
N VAL A 86 0.46 6.61 -6.32
CA VAL A 86 1.10 6.94 -5.05
C VAL A 86 0.21 7.83 -4.20
N ARG A 87 -0.44 8.85 -4.78
CA ARG A 87 -1.42 9.70 -4.07
C ARG A 87 -2.60 8.90 -3.52
N ARG A 88 -3.12 7.93 -4.27
CA ARG A 88 -4.19 7.03 -3.80
C ARG A 88 -3.74 6.19 -2.61
N VAL A 89 -2.48 5.73 -2.61
CA VAL A 89 -1.89 5.02 -1.46
C VAL A 89 -1.82 5.92 -0.23
N VAL A 90 -1.41 7.18 -0.37
CA VAL A 90 -1.42 8.16 0.73
C VAL A 90 -2.83 8.34 1.29
N VAL A 91 -3.82 8.59 0.41
CA VAL A 91 -5.22 8.76 0.82
C VAL A 91 -5.72 7.54 1.59
N LYS A 92 -5.40 6.32 1.13
CA LYS A 92 -5.75 5.09 1.84
C LYS A 92 -5.22 5.07 3.28
N PHE A 93 -3.94 5.39 3.49
CA PHE A 93 -3.35 5.39 4.84
C PHE A 93 -3.90 6.53 5.72
N ILE A 94 -4.26 7.67 5.12
CA ILE A 94 -4.93 8.76 5.84
C ILE A 94 -6.32 8.31 6.29
N LEU A 95 -7.11 7.65 5.44
CA LEU A 95 -8.42 7.09 5.80
C LEU A 95 -8.32 6.04 6.91
N GLU A 96 -7.31 5.18 6.89
CA GLU A 96 -7.06 4.22 7.97
C GLU A 96 -6.75 4.94 9.30
N LEU A 97 -6.02 6.05 9.27
CA LEU A 97 -5.75 6.88 10.43
C LEU A 97 -7.02 7.61 10.91
N GLU A 98 -7.81 8.15 9.99
CA GLU A 98 -9.10 8.81 10.28
C GLU A 98 -10.04 7.88 11.03
N LEU A 99 -10.19 6.63 10.57
CA LEU A 99 -11.01 5.62 11.25
C LEU A 99 -10.53 5.36 12.70
N GLN A 100 -9.22 5.29 12.93
CA GLN A 100 -8.67 5.12 14.27
C GLN A 100 -8.92 6.35 15.17
N LEU A 101 -8.84 7.56 14.63
CA LEU A 101 -9.06 8.80 15.35
C LEU A 101 -10.55 9.02 15.66
N ALA A 102 -11.44 8.57 14.78
CA ALA A 102 -12.88 8.65 14.96
C ALA A 102 -13.36 7.90 16.23
N GLU A 103 -12.72 6.78 16.58
CA GLU A 103 -12.99 6.04 17.83
C GLU A 103 -12.74 6.91 19.09
N GLN A 104 -11.91 7.95 18.97
CA GLN A 104 -11.58 8.88 20.03
C GLN A 104 -12.27 10.24 19.88
N ASN A 105 -13.29 10.32 19.01
CA ASN A 105 -14.03 11.55 18.68
C ASN A 105 -13.12 12.66 18.09
N VAL A 106 -12.11 12.28 17.33
CA VAL A 106 -11.21 13.20 16.62
C VAL A 106 -11.46 13.09 15.14
N VAL A 107 -11.68 14.24 14.49
CA VAL A 107 -11.81 14.37 13.03
C VAL A 107 -10.48 14.87 12.47
N ILE A 108 -9.97 14.25 11.43
CA ILE A 108 -8.77 14.71 10.73
C ILE A 108 -9.14 15.22 9.33
N GLU A 109 -8.63 16.37 8.97
CA GLU A 109 -8.71 16.94 7.61
C GLU A 109 -7.32 17.13 7.07
N VAL A 110 -7.05 16.60 5.89
CA VAL A 110 -5.75 16.69 5.22
C VAL A 110 -5.95 17.39 3.88
N ASP A 111 -5.26 18.49 3.65
CA ASP A 111 -5.39 19.22 2.41
C ASP A 111 -4.69 18.51 1.23
N SER A 112 -5.01 18.94 0.01
CA SER A 112 -4.46 18.33 -1.21
C SER A 112 -2.97 18.55 -1.38
N ARG A 113 -2.41 19.64 -0.81
CA ARG A 113 -0.97 19.93 -0.83
C ARG A 113 -0.22 18.99 0.11
N ALA A 114 -0.77 18.76 1.30
CA ALA A 114 -0.22 17.78 2.24
C ALA A 114 -0.23 16.37 1.65
N ILE A 115 -1.31 15.95 0.97
CA ILE A 115 -1.37 14.67 0.27
C ILE A 115 -0.26 14.57 -0.79
N SER A 116 -0.07 15.62 -1.60
CA SER A 116 0.99 15.66 -2.61
C SER A 116 2.38 15.63 -1.98
N TRP A 117 2.57 16.33 -0.88
CA TRP A 117 3.82 16.32 -0.12
C TRP A 117 4.13 14.91 0.43
N PHE A 118 3.16 14.24 1.04
CA PHE A 118 3.33 12.86 1.50
C PHE A 118 3.66 11.93 0.33
N ALA A 119 3.02 12.10 -0.82
CA ALA A 119 3.28 11.30 -2.00
C ALA A 119 4.72 11.47 -2.50
N SER A 120 5.22 12.71 -2.53
CA SER A 120 6.59 13.00 -3.00
C SER A 120 7.67 12.57 -2.03
N GLN A 121 7.46 12.75 -0.71
CA GLN A 121 8.46 12.46 0.31
C GLN A 121 8.44 11.01 0.80
N GLY A 122 7.28 10.36 0.75
CA GLY A 122 7.12 8.99 1.24
C GLY A 122 7.35 7.91 0.18
N TYR A 123 7.52 8.29 -1.09
CA TYR A 123 7.78 7.36 -2.18
C TYR A 123 9.29 7.14 -2.35
N ASP A 124 9.69 5.88 -2.41
CA ASP A 124 11.07 5.46 -2.68
C ASP A 124 11.13 4.75 -4.02
N HIS A 125 12.06 5.14 -4.90
CA HIS A 125 12.18 4.56 -6.24
C HIS A 125 12.53 3.07 -6.24
N GLN A 126 13.21 2.57 -5.20
CA GLN A 126 13.58 1.16 -5.09
C GLN A 126 12.54 0.34 -4.33
N MET A 127 12.00 0.90 -3.24
CA MET A 127 11.03 0.23 -2.38
C MET A 127 9.57 0.54 -2.72
N GLY A 128 9.33 1.48 -3.63
CA GLY A 128 7.99 1.94 -4.01
C GLY A 128 7.27 2.65 -2.87
N ALA A 129 6.01 2.31 -2.66
CA ALA A 129 5.19 2.87 -1.58
C ALA A 129 5.29 2.11 -0.24
N ARG A 130 6.18 1.11 -0.13
CA ARG A 130 6.34 0.34 1.13
C ARG A 130 6.69 1.19 2.35
N PRO A 131 7.57 2.23 2.25
CA PRO A 131 7.89 3.09 3.38
C PRO A 131 6.76 4.03 3.78
N MET A 132 5.77 4.25 2.92
CA MET A 132 4.71 5.26 3.07
C MET A 132 3.93 5.12 4.38
N ALA A 133 3.52 3.90 4.73
CA ALA A 133 2.77 3.65 5.97
C ALA A 133 3.56 4.06 7.22
N ARG A 134 4.86 3.77 7.23
CA ARG A 134 5.76 4.16 8.32
C ARG A 134 5.96 5.68 8.33
N PHE A 135 6.17 6.29 7.18
CA PHE A 135 6.37 7.73 7.04
C PHE A 135 5.15 8.52 7.54
N ILE A 136 3.94 8.14 7.14
CA ILE A 136 2.68 8.76 7.63
C ILE A 136 2.52 8.55 9.13
N ARG A 137 2.85 7.36 9.65
CA ARG A 137 2.82 7.10 11.09
C ARG A 137 3.75 8.03 11.85
N GLU A 138 4.98 8.18 11.42
CA GLU A 138 5.98 9.03 12.07
C GLU A 138 5.62 10.52 12.01
N LYS A 139 5.07 10.97 10.88
CA LYS A 139 4.74 12.39 10.66
C LYS A 139 3.39 12.82 11.23
N LEU A 140 2.40 11.92 11.30
CA LEU A 140 1.05 12.24 11.81
C LEU A 140 0.73 11.48 13.10
N LYS A 141 0.78 10.15 13.10
CA LYS A 141 0.29 9.37 14.24
C LYS A 141 1.10 9.61 15.51
N THR A 142 2.43 9.66 15.41
CA THR A 142 3.29 9.86 16.59
C THR A 142 3.06 11.21 17.26
N PRO A 143 3.07 12.37 16.55
CA PRO A 143 2.76 13.66 17.17
C PRO A 143 1.34 13.73 17.75
N LEU A 144 0.35 13.11 17.09
CA LEU A 144 -1.03 13.10 17.55
C LEU A 144 -1.24 12.22 18.78
N SER A 145 -0.41 11.18 18.99
CA SER A 145 -0.55 10.28 20.14
C SER A 145 -0.37 11.02 21.47
N ASP A 146 0.60 11.94 21.56
CA ASP A 146 0.81 12.73 22.77
C ASP A 146 -0.35 13.70 23.03
N GLU A 147 -0.90 14.29 21.99
CA GLU A 147 -2.07 15.17 22.08
C GLU A 147 -3.35 14.43 22.44
N LEU A 148 -3.50 13.18 22.03
CA LEU A 148 -4.63 12.32 22.37
C LEU A 148 -4.58 11.84 23.82
N LEU A 149 -3.39 11.55 24.33
CA LEU A 149 -3.21 11.00 25.68
C LEU A 149 -3.13 12.10 26.75
N PHE A 150 -2.45 13.20 26.48
CA PHE A 150 -2.08 14.19 27.48
C PHE A 150 -2.36 15.64 27.04
N GLY A 151 -2.74 15.86 25.77
CA GLY A 151 -2.84 17.17 25.17
C GLY A 151 -4.29 17.62 24.92
N LYS A 152 -4.43 18.38 23.83
CA LYS A 152 -5.69 19.08 23.48
C LYS A 152 -6.78 18.15 22.95
N LEU A 153 -6.45 16.93 22.53
CA LEU A 153 -7.36 15.96 21.93
C LEU A 153 -7.93 14.92 22.91
N VAL A 154 -7.59 14.99 24.21
CA VAL A 154 -8.10 14.07 25.24
C VAL A 154 -9.64 13.98 25.26
N LYS A 155 -10.35 15.05 24.90
CA LYS A 155 -11.82 15.13 24.84
C LYS A 155 -12.35 15.09 23.41
N GLY A 156 -11.53 14.69 22.45
CA GLY A 156 -11.80 14.80 21.04
C GLY A 156 -11.50 16.19 20.48
N GLY A 157 -11.75 16.37 19.18
CA GLY A 157 -11.48 17.63 18.50
C GLY A 157 -11.29 17.46 17.00
N LYS A 158 -10.64 18.45 16.39
CA LYS A 158 -10.34 18.48 14.97
C LYS A 158 -8.84 18.69 14.76
N VAL A 159 -8.30 17.92 13.84
CA VAL A 159 -6.91 18.02 13.38
C VAL A 159 -6.92 18.46 11.92
N ILE A 160 -6.22 19.54 11.62
CA ILE A 160 -6.07 20.05 10.25
C ILE A 160 -4.60 19.91 9.88
N VAL A 161 -4.34 19.18 8.81
CA VAL A 161 -3.00 18.91 8.29
C VAL A 161 -2.83 19.64 6.97
N THR A 162 -1.86 20.55 6.92
CA THR A 162 -1.55 21.35 5.74
C THR A 162 -0.07 21.28 5.42
N GLU A 163 0.28 21.56 4.18
CA GLU A 163 1.68 21.79 3.78
C GLU A 163 1.97 23.30 3.77
N SER A 164 3.03 23.69 4.43
CA SER A 164 3.51 25.07 4.47
C SER A 164 5.03 25.10 4.39
N LYS A 165 5.57 25.84 3.43
CA LYS A 165 7.01 26.02 3.20
C LYS A 165 7.83 24.71 3.06
N GLY A 166 7.24 23.68 2.48
CA GLY A 166 7.90 22.38 2.30
C GLY A 166 7.85 21.45 3.50
N GLU A 167 7.09 21.79 4.54
CA GLU A 167 6.90 20.96 5.72
C GLU A 167 5.42 20.76 6.04
N ILE A 168 5.12 19.71 6.80
CA ILE A 168 3.75 19.44 7.28
C ILE A 168 3.51 20.23 8.56
N GLU A 169 2.45 21.02 8.55
CA GLU A 169 1.94 21.75 9.69
C GLU A 169 0.66 21.08 10.20
N ILE A 170 0.61 20.78 11.51
CA ILE A 170 -0.53 20.15 12.18
C ILE A 170 -1.17 21.17 13.11
N LYS A 171 -2.39 21.57 12.79
CA LYS A 171 -3.17 22.46 13.63
C LYS A 171 -4.24 21.67 14.37
N ILE A 172 -4.30 21.83 15.69
CA ILE A 172 -5.21 21.12 16.58
C ILE A 172 -6.25 22.09 17.13
N GLU A 173 -7.50 21.74 16.92
CA GLU A 173 -8.65 22.45 17.46
C GLU A 173 -9.38 21.51 18.46
N PRO A 174 -9.29 21.75 19.77
CA PRO A 174 -9.95 20.92 20.78
C PRO A 174 -11.47 21.01 20.64
N ALA A 175 -12.18 19.94 21.02
CA ALA A 175 -13.64 19.95 21.07
C ALA A 175 -14.14 21.10 21.95
N SER A 176 -14.88 22.04 21.36
CA SER A 176 -15.48 23.10 22.12
C SER A 176 -16.69 22.56 22.94
N ALA A 177 -16.88 23.05 24.16
CA ALA A 177 -17.99 22.64 25.00
C ALA A 177 -19.39 22.92 24.38
N ARG A 178 -19.47 23.65 23.27
CA ARG A 178 -20.71 23.98 22.54
C ARG A 178 -21.19 22.85 21.60
N GLY A 179 -20.31 22.04 21.04
CA GLY A 179 -20.68 20.97 20.08
C GLY A 179 -21.49 19.81 20.69
N LYS A 180 -21.40 19.61 22.02
CA LYS A 180 -22.21 18.59 22.73
C LYS A 180 -23.70 18.90 22.78
N ARG A 181 -24.10 20.16 22.67
CA ARG A 181 -25.53 20.53 22.73
C ARG A 181 -26.26 20.33 21.39
N GLU A 182 -25.59 20.48 20.28
CA GLU A 182 -26.23 20.31 18.95
C GLU A 182 -26.40 18.83 18.58
N ALA A 183 -25.41 17.97 18.90
CA ALA A 183 -25.53 16.53 18.67
C ALA A 183 -26.62 15.87 19.52
N THR A 184 -26.84 16.34 20.79
CA THR A 184 -27.88 15.81 21.66
C THR A 184 -29.27 16.27 21.24
N LEU A 185 -29.45 17.46 20.66
CA LEU A 185 -30.71 17.95 20.14
C LEU A 185 -31.13 17.31 18.82
N ALA A 186 -30.18 16.90 17.98
CA ALA A 186 -30.48 16.19 16.75
C ALA A 186 -30.95 14.74 16.99
N THR A 187 -30.52 14.11 18.09
CA THR A 187 -30.92 12.73 18.46
C THR A 187 -32.25 12.65 19.19
N LEU A 188 -32.78 13.78 19.73
CA LEU A 188 -34.06 13.85 20.44
C LEU A 188 -35.25 14.23 19.53
N ASN A 189 -34.99 14.55 18.25
CA ASN A 189 -36.01 14.92 17.26
C ASN A 189 -36.20 13.88 16.14
N GLN A 190 -35.77 12.67 16.33
CA GLN A 190 -36.17 11.48 15.55
C GLN A 190 -36.86 10.48 16.48
#